data_2234840e21514a87571314e1d0c72090
#
_entry.id   2234840e21514a87571314e1d0c72090
#
_cell.length_a   1.000
_cell.length_b   1.000
_cell.length_c   1.000
_cell.angle_alpha   90.00
_cell.angle_beta   90.00
_cell.angle_gamma   90.00
#
_symmetry.space_group_name_H-M   'P 1'
#
loop_
_entity.id
_entity.type
_entity.pdbx_description
1 polymer ?
#
loop_
_entity_poly.entity_id
_entity_poly.type
_entity_poly.pdbx_seq_one_letter_code
_entity_poly.pdbx_strand_id
1 'polypeptide(L)'
;MTDLKTSEPQRLRALDRANQIRLARAVIKRRIALGEVSAAEVILQCPEAADSWPVSELLMSQRRWGSTRCRKFLSRNAIVETKPVGKLTDRQRLLLASSLQQPSTSRDLELVA
;
A
#
# COMPACT_ATOMS: atom_id res chain seq x y z
N MET A 1 -14.52 -22.80 31.84
CA MET A 1 -13.13 -23.28 31.64
C MET A 1 -12.86 -23.74 30.24
N THR A 2 -13.83 -24.33 29.60
CA THR A 2 -13.70 -24.70 28.19
C THR A 2 -13.47 -23.47 27.32
N ASP A 3 -14.01 -22.33 27.72
CA ASP A 3 -13.85 -21.08 26.95
C ASP A 3 -12.40 -20.63 26.89
N LEU A 4 -11.66 -20.79 27.98
CA LEU A 4 -10.27 -20.42 28.02
C LEU A 4 -9.43 -21.27 27.07
N LYS A 5 -9.71 -22.56 27.01
CA LYS A 5 -9.00 -23.45 26.10
C LYS A 5 -9.35 -23.19 24.66
N THR A 6 -10.56 -22.77 24.41
CA THR A 6 -11.01 -22.45 23.05
C THR A 6 -10.43 -21.12 22.58
N SER A 7 -10.34 -20.14 23.48
CA SER A 7 -9.88 -18.82 23.12
C SER A 7 -8.38 -18.74 22.88
N GLU A 8 -7.58 -19.60 23.57
CA GLU A 8 -6.13 -19.59 23.36
C GLU A 8 -5.71 -19.98 21.96
N PRO A 9 -6.21 -21.08 21.38
CA PRO A 9 -5.87 -21.40 20.01
C PRO A 9 -6.30 -20.33 19.01
N GLN A 10 -7.44 -19.71 19.24
CA GLN A 10 -7.91 -18.63 18.37
C GLN A 10 -7.01 -17.41 18.47
N ARG A 11 -6.58 -17.08 19.68
CA ARG A 11 -5.68 -15.95 19.91
C ARG A 11 -4.33 -16.18 19.23
N LEU A 12 -3.79 -17.40 19.36
CA LEU A 12 -2.53 -17.75 18.72
C LEU A 12 -2.63 -17.69 17.22
N ARG A 13 -3.74 -18.14 16.66
CA ARG A 13 -3.97 -18.05 15.22
C ARG A 13 -4.06 -16.61 14.75
N ALA A 14 -4.73 -15.76 15.53
CA ALA A 14 -4.84 -14.36 15.20
C ALA A 14 -3.48 -13.66 15.23
N LEU A 15 -2.66 -13.98 16.21
CA LEU A 15 -1.31 -13.43 16.31
C LEU A 15 -0.42 -13.92 15.16
N ASP A 16 -0.52 -15.20 14.84
CA ASP A 16 0.19 -15.79 13.71
C ASP A 16 -0.17 -15.09 12.41
N ARG A 17 -1.46 -14.90 12.20
CA ARG A 17 -1.95 -14.25 11.00
C ARG A 17 -1.48 -12.80 10.93
N ALA A 18 -1.51 -12.09 12.04
CA ALA A 18 -1.03 -10.73 12.11
C ALA A 18 0.47 -10.66 11.79
N ASN A 19 1.23 -11.61 12.30
CA ASN A 19 2.66 -11.69 11.99
C ASN A 19 2.92 -12.00 10.53
N GLN A 20 2.15 -12.91 9.94
CA GLN A 20 2.28 -13.25 8.53
C GLN A 20 1.99 -12.03 7.65
N ILE A 21 0.95 -11.27 7.98
CA ILE A 21 0.61 -10.06 7.25
C ILE A 21 1.74 -9.04 7.38
N ARG A 22 2.27 -8.87 8.57
CA ARG A 22 3.35 -7.92 8.81
C ARG A 22 4.61 -8.30 8.02
N LEU A 23 4.96 -9.58 8.00
CA LEU A 23 6.10 -10.06 7.23
C LEU A 23 5.86 -9.89 5.73
N ALA A 24 4.65 -10.19 5.28
CA ALA A 24 4.29 -10.02 3.87
C ALA A 24 4.38 -8.56 3.45
N ARG A 25 3.95 -7.64 4.31
CA ARG A 25 4.08 -6.21 4.03
C ARG A 25 5.53 -5.78 3.92
N ALA A 26 6.37 -6.31 4.81
CA ALA A 26 7.79 -6.00 4.77
C ALA A 26 8.42 -6.44 3.45
N VAL A 27 8.03 -7.61 2.97
CA VAL A 27 8.50 -8.12 1.67
C VAL A 27 8.02 -7.20 0.54
N ILE A 28 6.76 -6.80 0.55
CA ILE A 28 6.21 -5.92 -0.46
C ILE A 28 6.93 -4.57 -0.46
N LYS A 29 7.15 -3.99 0.71
CA LYS A 29 7.88 -2.73 0.84
C LYS A 29 9.27 -2.82 0.21
N ARG A 30 9.95 -3.91 0.51
CA ARG A 30 11.30 -4.12 0.00
C ARG A 30 11.30 -4.27 -1.52
N ARG A 31 10.35 -5.02 -2.05
CA ARG A 31 10.26 -5.22 -3.50
C ARG A 31 9.91 -3.93 -4.22
N ILE A 32 9.05 -3.12 -3.64
CA ILE A 32 8.73 -1.80 -4.20
C ILE A 32 9.98 -0.92 -4.19
N ALA A 33 10.69 -0.89 -3.08
CA ALA A 33 11.90 -0.09 -2.96
C ALA A 33 12.97 -0.51 -3.94
N LEU A 34 13.04 -1.79 -4.26
CA LEU A 34 14.02 -2.33 -5.22
C LEU A 34 13.56 -2.22 -6.67
N GLY A 35 12.33 -1.79 -6.90
CA GLY A 35 11.81 -1.67 -8.25
C GLY A 35 11.30 -2.97 -8.86
N GLU A 36 11.22 -4.03 -8.06
CA GLU A 36 10.73 -5.32 -8.55
C GLU A 36 9.22 -5.36 -8.75
N VAL A 37 8.51 -4.55 -7.98
CA VAL A 37 7.06 -4.43 -8.05
C VAL A 37 6.73 -2.95 -7.94
N SER A 38 5.73 -2.49 -8.68
CA SER A 38 5.31 -1.10 -8.59
C SER A 38 4.20 -0.94 -7.56
N ALA A 39 4.11 0.25 -6.97
CA ALA A 39 3.01 0.56 -6.07
C ALA A 39 1.67 0.45 -6.80
N ALA A 40 1.63 0.82 -8.08
CA ALA A 40 0.43 0.69 -8.90
C ALA A 40 -0.06 -0.76 -8.97
N GLU A 41 0.85 -1.70 -9.16
CA GLU A 41 0.50 -3.11 -9.20
C GLU A 41 -0.11 -3.57 -7.89
N VAL A 42 0.47 -3.15 -6.76
CA VAL A 42 -0.04 -3.53 -5.45
C VAL A 42 -1.44 -2.97 -5.22
N ILE A 43 -1.66 -1.73 -5.66
CA ILE A 43 -2.98 -1.11 -5.56
C ILE A 43 -4.02 -1.88 -6.38
N LEU A 44 -3.67 -2.24 -7.60
CA LEU A 44 -4.60 -2.92 -8.51
C LEU A 44 -4.88 -4.35 -8.07
N GLN A 45 -3.86 -5.09 -7.65
CA GLN A 45 -4.01 -6.48 -7.23
C GLN A 45 -4.55 -6.61 -5.82
N CYS A 46 -4.24 -5.66 -4.98
CA CYS A 46 -4.61 -5.64 -3.57
C CYS A 46 -4.43 -6.99 -2.89
N PRO A 47 -3.18 -7.44 -2.72
CA PRO A 47 -2.93 -8.68 -1.99
C PRO A 47 -3.44 -8.57 -0.55
N GLU A 48 -3.69 -9.70 0.08
CA GLU A 48 -4.25 -9.73 1.44
C GLU A 48 -3.46 -8.85 2.40
N ALA A 49 -2.15 -8.87 2.30
CA ALA A 49 -1.31 -8.07 3.19
C ALA A 49 -1.50 -6.57 3.02
N ALA A 50 -1.98 -6.13 1.86
CA ALA A 50 -2.21 -4.72 1.59
C ALA A 50 -3.61 -4.26 1.93
N ASP A 51 -4.51 -5.18 2.23
CA ASP A 51 -5.93 -4.85 2.44
C ASP A 51 -6.14 -3.80 3.52
N SER A 52 -5.49 -3.94 4.66
CA SER A 52 -5.63 -2.99 5.78
C SER A 52 -4.49 -1.98 5.84
N TRP A 53 -3.65 -1.94 4.85
CA TRP A 53 -2.46 -1.08 4.81
C TRP A 53 -2.86 0.32 4.38
N PRO A 54 -2.53 1.36 5.15
CA PRO A 54 -2.83 2.73 4.72
C PRO A 54 -2.16 3.04 3.40
N VAL A 55 -2.91 3.67 2.50
CA VAL A 55 -2.40 3.95 1.15
C VAL A 55 -1.15 4.83 1.18
N SER A 56 -1.04 5.73 2.16
CA SER A 56 0.12 6.57 2.28
C SER A 56 1.39 5.76 2.56
N GLU A 57 1.28 4.74 3.41
CA GLU A 57 2.44 3.90 3.71
C GLU A 57 2.90 3.12 2.49
N LEU A 58 1.96 2.63 1.71
CA LEU A 58 2.28 1.94 0.47
C LEU A 58 3.05 2.87 -0.47
N LEU A 59 2.55 4.09 -0.65
CA LEU A 59 3.19 5.05 -1.54
C LEU A 59 4.57 5.45 -1.05
N MET A 60 4.75 5.59 0.26
CA MET A 60 6.04 5.96 0.83
C MET A 60 7.07 4.82 0.77
N SER A 61 6.65 3.62 0.40
CA SER A 61 7.58 2.52 0.17
C SER A 61 8.39 2.75 -1.10
N GLN A 62 7.93 3.58 -1.99
CA GLN A 62 8.64 3.91 -3.22
C GLN A 62 9.84 4.78 -2.92
N ARG A 63 10.92 4.57 -3.68
CA ARG A 63 12.12 5.38 -3.53
C ARG A 63 11.78 6.83 -3.87
N ARG A 64 12.33 7.74 -3.09
CA ARG A 64 12.16 9.19 -3.27
C ARG A 64 10.75 9.71 -2.99
N TRP A 65 9.89 8.87 -2.46
CA TRP A 65 8.56 9.32 -2.04
C TRP A 65 8.57 9.59 -0.54
N GLY A 66 8.64 10.85 -0.18
CA GLY A 66 8.50 11.27 1.20
C GLY A 66 7.05 11.59 1.53
N SER A 67 6.82 11.96 2.78
CA SER A 67 5.46 12.27 3.25
C SER A 67 4.83 13.43 2.50
N THR A 68 5.61 14.45 2.16
CA THR A 68 5.09 15.62 1.45
C THR A 68 4.60 15.25 0.06
N ARG A 69 5.40 14.49 -0.68
CA ARG A 69 5.02 14.06 -2.02
C ARG A 69 3.79 13.18 -2.00
N CYS A 70 3.75 12.26 -1.03
CA CYS A 70 2.62 11.37 -0.84
C CYS A 70 1.34 12.15 -0.56
N ARG A 71 1.42 13.11 0.34
CA ARG A 71 0.28 13.93 0.72
C ARG A 71 -0.26 14.72 -0.46
N LYS A 72 0.62 15.32 -1.23
CA LYS A 72 0.21 16.08 -2.41
C LYS A 72 -0.45 15.20 -3.45
N PHE A 73 0.13 14.03 -3.68
CA PHE A 73 -0.41 13.09 -4.65
C PHE A 73 -1.81 12.64 -4.26
N LEU A 74 -2.01 12.25 -3.01
CA LEU A 74 -3.30 11.80 -2.52
C LEU A 74 -4.32 12.93 -2.51
N SER A 75 -3.88 14.14 -2.18
CA SER A 75 -4.74 15.32 -2.19
C SER A 75 -5.28 15.59 -3.59
N ARG A 76 -4.43 15.47 -4.60
CA ARG A 76 -4.87 15.66 -5.99
C ARG A 76 -5.91 14.66 -6.40
N ASN A 77 -5.83 13.47 -5.85
CA ASN A 77 -6.75 12.38 -6.19
C ASN A 77 -7.91 12.28 -5.22
N ALA A 78 -8.03 13.25 -4.31
CA ALA A 78 -9.11 13.31 -3.32
C ALA A 78 -9.21 12.05 -2.46
N ILE A 79 -8.07 11.54 -2.03
CA ILE A 79 -7.99 10.34 -1.21
C ILE A 79 -7.33 10.67 0.12
N VAL A 80 -7.92 10.19 1.20
CA VAL A 80 -7.39 10.37 2.55
C VAL A 80 -6.16 9.47 2.75
N GLU A 81 -5.11 10.03 3.36
CA GLU A 81 -3.84 9.33 3.57
C GLU A 81 -3.99 8.02 4.31
N THR A 82 -4.88 7.97 5.27
CA THR A 82 -5.05 6.80 6.12
C THR A 82 -6.01 5.77 5.56
N LYS A 83 -6.56 6.02 4.37
CA LYS A 83 -7.50 5.07 3.78
C LYS A 83 -6.80 3.76 3.47
N PRO A 84 -7.34 2.62 3.94
CA PRO A 84 -6.73 1.32 3.63
C PRO A 84 -6.84 1.01 2.14
N VAL A 85 -5.81 0.39 1.59
CA VAL A 85 -5.79 0.02 0.17
C VAL A 85 -7.00 -0.82 -0.20
N GLY A 86 -7.41 -1.73 0.69
CA GLY A 86 -8.57 -2.58 0.43
C GLY A 86 -9.90 -1.83 0.41
N LYS A 87 -9.94 -0.62 0.94
CA LYS A 87 -11.17 0.19 0.96
C LYS A 87 -11.27 1.13 -0.23
N LEU A 88 -10.27 1.18 -1.07
CA LEU A 88 -10.32 1.99 -2.28
C LEU A 88 -11.38 1.44 -3.22
N THR A 89 -12.14 2.33 -3.85
CA THR A 89 -13.08 1.92 -4.88
C THR A 89 -12.31 1.52 -6.14
N ASP A 90 -12.96 0.78 -7.02
CA ASP A 90 -12.33 0.39 -8.28
C ASP A 90 -11.87 1.62 -9.06
N ARG A 91 -12.68 2.66 -9.06
CA ARG A 91 -12.35 3.89 -9.73
C ARG A 91 -11.12 4.55 -9.12
N GLN A 92 -11.05 4.58 -7.78
CA GLN A 92 -9.90 5.15 -7.10
C GLN A 92 -8.63 4.35 -7.38
N ARG A 93 -8.74 3.02 -7.43
CA ARG A 93 -7.60 2.17 -7.74
C ARG A 93 -7.06 2.46 -9.14
N LEU A 94 -7.94 2.53 -10.11
CA LEU A 94 -7.54 2.81 -11.48
C LEU A 94 -6.94 4.19 -11.60
N LEU A 95 -7.54 5.16 -10.94
CA LEU A 95 -7.06 6.53 -10.95
C LEU A 95 -5.66 6.65 -10.37
N LEU A 96 -5.43 6.04 -9.20
CA LEU A 96 -4.12 6.06 -8.56
C LEU A 96 -3.09 5.33 -9.40
N ALA A 97 -3.44 4.16 -9.92
CA ALA A 97 -2.51 3.38 -10.73
C ALA A 97 -2.11 4.14 -11.99
N SER A 98 -3.09 4.74 -12.65
CA SER A 98 -2.81 5.57 -13.82
C SER A 98 -1.89 6.73 -13.50
N SER A 99 -2.19 7.43 -12.41
CA SER A 99 -1.41 8.60 -12.00
C SER A 99 0.02 8.21 -11.63
N LEU A 100 0.20 7.05 -11.02
CA LEU A 100 1.53 6.57 -10.64
C LEU A 100 2.37 6.18 -11.86
N GLN A 101 1.72 5.68 -12.89
CA GLN A 101 2.44 5.18 -14.07
C GLN A 101 2.79 6.26 -15.08
N GLN A 102 2.14 7.41 -14.98
CA GLN A 102 2.27 8.37 -16.06
C GLN A 102 3.18 9.56 -15.86
N PRO A 103 2.73 10.54 -15.18
CA PRO A 103 3.30 11.88 -15.41
C PRO A 103 4.66 12.11 -14.82
N SER A 104 5.13 11.25 -13.94
CA SER A 104 6.47 11.45 -13.40
C SER A 104 7.51 11.40 -14.50
N THR A 105 7.35 10.48 -15.46
CA THR A 105 8.25 10.37 -16.58
C THR A 105 8.15 11.59 -17.48
N SER A 106 6.93 12.02 -17.78
CA SER A 106 6.71 13.20 -18.60
C SER A 106 7.25 14.45 -17.92
N ARG A 107 7.06 14.54 -16.63
CA ARG A 107 7.56 15.69 -15.86
C ARG A 107 9.08 15.73 -15.86
N ASP A 108 9.71 14.57 -15.70
CA ASP A 108 11.16 14.49 -15.71
C ASP A 108 11.71 14.93 -17.06
N LEU A 109 11.06 14.54 -18.14
CA LEU A 109 11.43 14.95 -19.48
C LEU A 109 11.29 16.45 -19.66
N GLU A 110 10.22 17.02 -19.12
CA GLU A 110 10.02 18.47 -19.18
C GLU A 110 11.10 19.22 -18.43
N LEU A 111 11.49 18.70 -17.27
CA LEU A 111 12.53 19.34 -16.47
C LEU A 111 13.88 19.28 -17.16
N VAL A 112 14.14 18.22 -17.88
CA VAL A 112 15.39 18.05 -18.60
C VAL A 112 15.41 18.93 -19.85
N ALA A 113 14.27 19.06 -20.46
CA ALA A 113 14.15 19.90 -21.64
C ALA A 113 14.21 21.36 -21.28
#